data_2b0c36ed2068fc8339e05701a8c010ef
#
_entry.id   2b0c36ed2068fc8339e05701a8c010ef
#
_cell.length_a   1.000
_cell.length_b   1.000
_cell.length_c   1.000
_cell.angle_alpha   90.00
_cell.angle_beta   90.00
_cell.angle_gamma   90.00
#
_symmetry.space_group_name_H-M   'P 1'
#
loop_
_entity.id
_entity.type
_entity.pdbx_description
1 polymer ?
#
loop_
_entity_poly.entity_id
_entity_poly.type
_entity_poly.pdbx_seq_one_letter_code
_entity_poly.pdbx_strand_id
1 'polypeptide(L)'
;MRIKPEEVSKIIREEIESYKSTLDVSNVGTVLEVGDGIARIYGLSNAMSGELLTFENGVVGMALNLEENNIGAVIFGESRGIKEGSTVRGTGKVAEVPAGNDLLGRVVDALGSPIDGKGDITADKYMPIERQASGIIARKPVSEPLQTGIKSIDGMFPIGKGQRELIIGDRQTGKTAIAIDAIINQKGTGTLCVYVAIGQKRSTVAQIYKKLEETGALEYTIIVAATASESAPLQYLAPYSGVAMGEYFMDQGKNVLIVYDDLSKHAVAYREMSLLLKRPPGREAFPGDVFYLHSRLLERAAKLSDKLGGGSITALPIIETKAGDISAYIPTNVISITDGQIFLETDLFNSGFRPAINAGVSVSRVGGNAQIKAMKQVASKVKLELAQYNELLAFTQFGSDLDKATRDQLNRGARIMEVLKQAQYTPYAVEEQVISFYSVTNGFFDDIPVEKVRNFEKSLIESMRNNSDILEKILDKKQLTDDLRQEIDEFIKQYKKEYILS
;
A
#
# COMPACT_ATOMS: atom_id res chain seq x y z
N MET A 1 41.90 -59.55 34.35
CA MET A 1 41.56 -59.52 32.92
C MET A 1 42.25 -58.33 32.29
N ARG A 2 43.18 -58.49 31.38
CA ARG A 2 43.83 -57.42 30.64
C ARG A 2 42.95 -57.23 29.37
N ILE A 3 42.22 -56.17 29.29
CA ILE A 3 41.44 -55.79 28.06
C ILE A 3 42.51 -55.46 26.99
N LYS A 4 42.38 -56.07 25.82
CA LYS A 4 43.32 -55.83 24.72
C LYS A 4 43.00 -54.45 24.09
N PRO A 5 44.04 -53.68 23.69
CA PRO A 5 43.83 -52.35 23.07
C PRO A 5 42.90 -52.35 21.84
N GLU A 6 42.87 -53.47 21.12
CA GLU A 6 42.02 -53.69 19.93
C GLU A 6 40.50 -53.79 20.29
N GLU A 7 40.21 -54.41 21.46
CA GLU A 7 38.82 -54.51 21.95
C GLU A 7 38.26 -53.12 22.40
N VAL A 8 39.16 -52.33 23.04
CA VAL A 8 38.78 -50.94 23.44
C VAL A 8 38.57 -50.06 22.20
N SER A 9 39.44 -50.20 21.18
CA SER A 9 39.26 -49.47 19.92
C SER A 9 38.00 -49.86 19.18
N LYS A 10 37.60 -51.14 19.25
CA LYS A 10 36.38 -51.63 18.63
C LYS A 10 35.11 -51.10 19.32
N ILE A 11 35.09 -51.13 20.66
CA ILE A 11 34.00 -50.61 21.46
C ILE A 11 33.84 -49.10 21.26
N ILE A 12 34.97 -48.36 21.23
CA ILE A 12 34.95 -46.92 20.96
C ILE A 12 34.43 -46.62 19.54
N ARG A 13 34.81 -47.40 18.54
CA ARG A 13 34.26 -47.25 17.19
C ARG A 13 32.78 -47.58 17.10
N GLU A 14 32.35 -48.68 17.73
CA GLU A 14 30.93 -49.05 17.77
C GLU A 14 30.11 -48.03 18.55
N GLU A 15 30.65 -47.42 19.61
CA GLU A 15 30.01 -46.33 20.35
C GLU A 15 29.96 -45.05 19.55
N ILE A 16 31.00 -44.68 18.83
CA ILE A 16 31.05 -43.52 17.90
C ILE A 16 30.10 -43.72 16.71
N GLU A 17 30.02 -44.93 16.15
CA GLU A 17 29.11 -45.27 15.06
C GLU A 17 27.62 -45.28 15.52
N SER A 18 27.35 -45.79 16.74
CA SER A 18 26.00 -45.73 17.34
C SER A 18 25.60 -44.29 17.70
N TYR A 19 26.54 -43.46 18.13
CA TYR A 19 26.30 -42.03 18.40
C TYR A 19 26.01 -41.24 17.10
N LYS A 20 26.59 -41.67 15.98
CA LYS A 20 26.29 -41.09 14.66
C LYS A 20 24.91 -41.47 14.11
N SER A 21 24.30 -42.55 14.58
CA SER A 21 23.03 -43.05 14.05
C SER A 21 21.77 -42.49 14.69
N THR A 22 21.89 -41.64 15.73
CA THR A 22 20.72 -41.18 16.51
C THR A 22 20.46 -39.67 16.48
N LEU A 23 21.25 -38.86 15.79
CA LEU A 23 20.99 -37.46 15.56
C LEU A 23 20.92 -37.24 14.07
N ASP A 24 19.73 -36.96 13.57
CA ASP A 24 19.52 -36.41 12.24
C ASP A 24 20.08 -34.97 12.23
N VAL A 25 21.43 -34.89 12.19
CA VAL A 25 22.22 -33.64 12.29
C VAL A 25 21.86 -32.65 11.16
N SER A 26 21.17 -33.14 10.14
CA SER A 26 20.74 -32.33 9.01
C SER A 26 19.63 -31.34 9.36
N ASN A 27 18.81 -31.66 10.38
CA ASN A 27 17.66 -30.84 10.79
C ASN A 27 17.76 -30.24 12.20
N VAL A 28 18.94 -30.42 12.87
CA VAL A 28 19.21 -29.87 14.21
C VAL A 28 20.44 -28.99 14.14
N GLY A 29 20.34 -27.82 14.72
CA GLY A 29 21.48 -26.90 14.84
C GLY A 29 21.69 -26.42 16.28
N THR A 30 22.79 -25.75 16.49
CA THR A 30 23.21 -25.18 17.78
C THR A 30 23.43 -23.68 17.61
N VAL A 31 22.88 -22.87 18.50
CA VAL A 31 23.06 -21.40 18.51
C VAL A 31 24.54 -21.11 18.86
N LEU A 32 25.23 -20.41 17.95
CA LEU A 32 26.60 -19.93 18.16
C LEU A 32 26.62 -18.55 18.82
N GLU A 33 25.69 -17.67 18.40
CA GLU A 33 25.59 -16.28 18.83
C GLU A 33 24.12 -15.87 18.77
N VAL A 34 23.63 -15.12 19.76
CA VAL A 34 22.29 -14.58 19.77
C VAL A 34 22.28 -13.15 20.34
N GLY A 35 21.57 -12.24 19.69
CA GLY A 35 21.40 -10.86 20.12
C GLY A 35 20.49 -10.09 19.17
N ASP A 36 19.78 -9.11 19.70
CA ASP A 36 18.96 -8.15 18.94
C ASP A 36 17.99 -8.77 17.92
N GLY A 37 17.40 -9.94 18.26
CA GLY A 37 16.46 -10.63 17.39
C GLY A 37 17.10 -11.45 16.27
N ILE A 38 18.42 -11.68 16.30
CA ILE A 38 19.17 -12.48 15.35
C ILE A 38 19.87 -13.64 16.08
N ALA A 39 19.93 -14.79 15.44
CA ALA A 39 20.77 -15.92 15.88
C ALA A 39 21.67 -16.39 14.75
N ARG A 40 22.92 -16.73 15.08
CA ARG A 40 23.81 -17.50 14.22
C ARG A 40 23.82 -18.95 14.70
N ILE A 41 23.55 -19.86 13.79
CA ILE A 41 23.28 -21.26 14.10
C ILE A 41 24.28 -22.12 13.31
N TYR A 42 24.94 -23.04 13.99
CA TYR A 42 25.77 -24.08 13.37
C TYR A 42 24.92 -25.32 13.11
N GLY A 43 25.12 -25.98 11.99
CA GLY A 43 24.31 -27.13 11.57
C GLY A 43 23.16 -26.73 10.67
N LEU A 44 22.06 -27.48 10.68
CA LEU A 44 20.91 -27.27 9.82
C LEU A 44 21.27 -27.25 8.32
N SER A 45 22.15 -28.16 7.90
CA SER A 45 22.71 -28.18 6.53
C SER A 45 21.67 -28.32 5.40
N ASN A 46 20.45 -28.79 5.72
CA ASN A 46 19.37 -28.93 4.77
C ASN A 46 18.32 -27.78 4.85
N ALA A 47 18.56 -26.78 5.69
CA ALA A 47 17.60 -25.69 5.83
C ALA A 47 17.49 -24.88 4.54
N MET A 48 16.26 -24.49 4.23
CA MET A 48 15.93 -23.65 3.09
C MET A 48 15.90 -22.16 3.50
N SER A 49 16.20 -21.27 2.56
CA SER A 49 15.96 -19.84 2.79
C SER A 49 14.47 -19.58 3.01
N GLY A 50 14.13 -18.85 4.08
CA GLY A 50 12.73 -18.63 4.47
C GLY A 50 12.11 -19.77 5.29
N GLU A 51 12.88 -20.81 5.62
CA GLU A 51 12.38 -21.90 6.46
C GLU A 51 12.16 -21.44 7.90
N LEU A 52 11.05 -21.88 8.48
CA LEU A 52 10.78 -21.70 9.90
C LEU A 52 11.67 -22.59 10.76
N LEU A 53 12.25 -22.00 11.79
CA LEU A 53 13.10 -22.66 12.77
C LEU A 53 12.43 -22.59 14.15
N THR A 54 12.49 -23.66 14.90
CA THR A 54 11.96 -23.70 16.28
C THR A 54 13.12 -23.80 17.27
N PHE A 55 13.23 -22.84 18.17
CA PHE A 55 14.19 -22.84 19.26
C PHE A 55 13.69 -23.68 20.43
N GLU A 56 14.62 -24.10 21.28
CA GLU A 56 14.35 -24.99 22.42
C GLU A 56 13.25 -24.48 23.37
N ASN A 57 13.13 -23.15 23.51
CA ASN A 57 12.08 -22.49 24.33
C ASN A 57 10.73 -22.31 23.59
N GLY A 58 10.58 -22.89 22.39
CA GLY A 58 9.36 -22.78 21.57
C GLY A 58 9.26 -21.49 20.75
N VAL A 59 10.22 -20.58 20.85
CA VAL A 59 10.26 -19.39 20.01
C VAL A 59 10.53 -19.80 18.58
N VAL A 60 9.86 -19.13 17.64
CA VAL A 60 9.99 -19.37 16.20
C VAL A 60 10.92 -18.33 15.59
N GLY A 61 11.72 -18.74 14.64
CA GLY A 61 12.53 -17.87 13.80
C GLY A 61 12.49 -18.29 12.34
N MET A 62 13.23 -17.61 11.50
CA MET A 62 13.31 -17.90 10.06
C MET A 62 14.77 -17.87 9.59
N ALA A 63 15.18 -18.85 8.82
CA ALA A 63 16.48 -18.88 8.15
C ALA A 63 16.52 -17.81 7.06
N LEU A 64 17.44 -16.85 7.17
CA LEU A 64 17.54 -15.73 6.23
C LEU A 64 18.85 -15.72 5.45
N ASN A 65 19.96 -16.09 6.09
CA ASN A 65 21.29 -16.13 5.49
C ASN A 65 21.84 -17.55 5.58
N LEU A 66 22.07 -18.18 4.44
CA LEU A 66 22.62 -19.53 4.38
C LEU A 66 24.11 -19.44 3.98
N GLU A 67 25.00 -19.77 4.91
CA GLU A 67 26.44 -19.85 4.70
C GLU A 67 26.88 -21.31 4.74
N GLU A 68 28.10 -21.59 4.29
CA GLU A 68 28.63 -22.96 4.19
C GLU A 68 28.58 -23.74 5.53
N ASN A 69 28.85 -23.05 6.64
CA ASN A 69 29.00 -23.70 7.96
C ASN A 69 28.03 -23.12 9.02
N ASN A 70 27.24 -22.11 8.68
CA ASN A 70 26.32 -21.51 9.63
C ASN A 70 25.11 -20.87 8.92
N ILE A 71 24.04 -20.67 9.68
CA ILE A 71 22.82 -20.01 9.24
C ILE A 71 22.61 -18.78 10.09
N GLY A 72 22.40 -17.63 9.41
CA GLY A 72 21.87 -16.44 10.05
C GLY A 72 20.34 -16.51 10.07
N ALA A 73 19.77 -16.60 11.26
CA ALA A 73 18.32 -16.65 11.46
C ALA A 73 17.81 -15.38 12.13
N VAL A 74 16.59 -14.97 11.78
CA VAL A 74 15.84 -13.92 12.48
C VAL A 74 14.86 -14.57 13.45
N ILE A 75 14.68 -13.95 14.62
CA ILE A 75 13.83 -14.46 15.69
C ILE A 75 12.53 -13.66 15.73
N PHE A 76 11.39 -14.34 15.70
CA PHE A 76 10.07 -13.74 15.79
C PHE A 76 9.59 -13.71 17.24
N GLY A 77 9.85 -12.59 17.94
CA GLY A 77 9.47 -12.43 19.34
C GLY A 77 10.67 -12.11 20.26
N GLU A 78 10.47 -12.33 21.55
CA GLU A 78 11.52 -12.10 22.53
C GLU A 78 12.59 -13.19 22.48
N SER A 79 13.84 -12.77 22.26
CA SER A 79 15.00 -13.69 22.32
C SER A 79 15.39 -14.12 23.73
N ARG A 80 14.66 -13.63 24.77
CA ARG A 80 14.91 -14.01 26.17
C ARG A 80 14.78 -15.53 26.36
N GLY A 81 15.82 -16.14 26.89
CA GLY A 81 15.87 -17.58 27.11
C GLY A 81 16.58 -18.38 26.01
N ILE A 82 16.86 -17.79 24.85
CA ILE A 82 17.76 -18.36 23.86
C ILE A 82 19.20 -17.97 24.24
N LYS A 83 20.09 -18.94 24.30
CA LYS A 83 21.50 -18.76 24.69
C LYS A 83 22.43 -19.44 23.69
N GLU A 84 23.70 -19.09 23.74
CA GLU A 84 24.75 -19.87 23.07
C GLU A 84 24.69 -21.32 23.55
N GLY A 85 24.75 -22.26 22.62
CA GLY A 85 24.56 -23.68 22.87
C GLY A 85 23.11 -24.19 22.84
N SER A 86 22.09 -23.31 22.81
CA SER A 86 20.69 -23.72 22.68
C SER A 86 20.44 -24.48 21.39
N THR A 87 19.58 -25.50 21.46
CA THR A 87 19.20 -26.31 20.29
C THR A 87 18.16 -25.61 19.42
N VAL A 88 18.32 -25.71 18.10
CA VAL A 88 17.38 -25.21 17.10
C VAL A 88 17.02 -26.35 16.15
N ARG A 89 15.74 -26.44 15.77
CA ARG A 89 15.24 -27.46 14.85
C ARG A 89 14.68 -26.80 13.60
N GLY A 90 15.07 -27.29 12.43
CA GLY A 90 14.42 -26.99 11.18
C GLY A 90 13.02 -27.64 11.12
N THR A 91 12.05 -26.90 10.60
CA THR A 91 10.67 -27.43 10.47
C THR A 91 10.41 -28.07 9.12
N GLY A 92 11.29 -27.88 8.14
CA GLY A 92 11.10 -28.30 6.74
C GLY A 92 9.97 -27.50 6.04
N LYS A 93 9.46 -26.44 6.65
CA LYS A 93 8.36 -25.60 6.11
C LYS A 93 8.84 -24.16 5.96
N VAL A 94 8.57 -23.58 4.81
CA VAL A 94 8.72 -22.12 4.63
C VAL A 94 7.67 -21.37 5.44
N ALA A 95 7.94 -20.11 5.74
CA ALA A 95 7.02 -19.28 6.50
C ALA A 95 5.71 -19.09 5.74
N GLU A 96 4.60 -19.36 6.41
CA GLU A 96 3.24 -19.26 5.90
C GLU A 96 2.36 -18.43 6.84
N VAL A 97 1.32 -17.80 6.30
CA VAL A 97 0.32 -17.06 7.08
C VAL A 97 -1.09 -17.59 6.80
N PRO A 98 -2.01 -17.51 7.80
CA PRO A 98 -3.39 -17.86 7.59
C PRO A 98 -4.03 -16.93 6.56
N ALA A 99 -4.90 -17.47 5.73
CA ALA A 99 -5.69 -16.74 4.74
C ALA A 99 -7.12 -17.29 4.73
N GLY A 100 -8.08 -16.41 4.55
CA GLY A 100 -9.50 -16.79 4.58
C GLY A 100 -10.41 -15.59 4.84
N ASN A 101 -11.72 -15.84 4.73
CA ASN A 101 -12.70 -14.78 4.97
C ASN A 101 -12.76 -14.35 6.45
N ASP A 102 -12.42 -15.23 7.39
CA ASP A 102 -12.40 -14.92 8.83
C ASP A 102 -11.36 -13.87 9.23
N LEU A 103 -10.44 -13.54 8.32
CA LEU A 103 -9.48 -12.44 8.50
C LEU A 103 -10.10 -11.05 8.22
N LEU A 104 -11.22 -10.99 7.52
CA LEU A 104 -11.90 -9.72 7.25
C LEU A 104 -12.44 -9.12 8.55
N GLY A 105 -12.21 -7.85 8.76
CA GLY A 105 -12.60 -7.16 10.01
C GLY A 105 -11.65 -7.37 11.18
N ARG A 106 -10.51 -8.05 10.97
CA ARG A 106 -9.57 -8.43 12.03
C ARG A 106 -8.27 -7.61 11.94
N VAL A 107 -7.62 -7.52 13.10
CA VAL A 107 -6.25 -6.99 13.22
C VAL A 107 -5.34 -8.14 13.62
N VAL A 108 -4.32 -8.38 12.80
CA VAL A 108 -3.36 -9.47 13.00
C VAL A 108 -1.92 -8.92 13.03
N ASP A 109 -1.03 -9.68 13.65
CA ASP A 109 0.41 -9.43 13.59
C ASP A 109 1.03 -9.88 12.26
N ALA A 110 2.35 -9.75 12.13
CA ALA A 110 3.09 -10.16 10.93
C ALA A 110 3.07 -11.67 10.66
N LEU A 111 2.71 -12.50 11.62
CA LEU A 111 2.57 -13.96 11.48
C LEU A 111 1.11 -14.39 11.25
N GLY A 112 0.18 -13.41 11.22
CA GLY A 112 -1.25 -13.67 11.05
C GLY A 112 -1.99 -14.02 12.34
N SER A 113 -1.33 -13.88 13.50
CA SER A 113 -1.98 -14.11 14.81
C SER A 113 -2.87 -12.91 15.17
N PRO A 114 -4.11 -13.13 15.67
CA PRO A 114 -5.01 -12.05 16.04
C PRO A 114 -4.49 -11.25 17.25
N ILE A 115 -4.53 -9.92 17.14
CA ILE A 115 -4.12 -9.00 18.21
C ILE A 115 -5.24 -8.02 18.61
N ASP A 116 -6.45 -8.24 18.12
CA ASP A 116 -7.64 -7.41 18.34
C ASP A 116 -8.52 -7.86 19.51
N GLY A 117 -8.16 -8.94 20.18
CA GLY A 117 -8.93 -9.49 21.31
C GLY A 117 -10.26 -10.16 20.93
N LYS A 118 -10.51 -10.39 19.64
CA LYS A 118 -11.76 -11.00 19.14
C LYS A 118 -11.71 -12.54 19.06
N GLY A 119 -10.74 -13.18 19.70
CA GLY A 119 -10.53 -14.63 19.66
C GLY A 119 -9.77 -15.13 18.44
N ASP A 120 -9.59 -16.45 18.35
CA ASP A 120 -8.80 -17.10 17.31
C ASP A 120 -9.44 -16.96 15.91
N ILE A 121 -8.62 -17.10 14.88
CA ILE A 121 -9.01 -17.04 13.47
C ILE A 121 -8.94 -18.44 12.88
N THR A 122 -10.01 -18.88 12.23
CA THR A 122 -10.01 -20.13 11.47
C THR A 122 -9.53 -19.85 10.06
N ALA A 123 -8.36 -20.40 9.72
CA ALA A 123 -7.81 -20.21 8.37
C ALA A 123 -8.50 -21.17 7.38
N ASP A 124 -8.93 -20.63 6.23
CA ASP A 124 -9.38 -21.46 5.11
C ASP A 124 -8.17 -22.16 4.46
N LYS A 125 -7.03 -21.47 4.44
CA LYS A 125 -5.77 -21.95 3.86
C LYS A 125 -4.58 -21.23 4.49
N TYR A 126 -3.40 -21.86 4.46
CA TYR A 126 -2.13 -21.19 4.74
C TYR A 126 -1.45 -20.81 3.42
N MET A 127 -1.02 -19.56 3.30
CA MET A 127 -0.36 -19.01 2.11
C MET A 127 1.12 -18.76 2.40
N PRO A 128 2.04 -19.18 1.52
CA PRO A 128 3.45 -18.91 1.70
C PRO A 128 3.72 -17.40 1.65
N ILE A 129 4.49 -16.91 2.61
CA ILE A 129 4.85 -15.49 2.71
C ILE A 129 5.70 -15.06 1.52
N GLU A 130 6.67 -15.89 1.15
CA GLU A 130 7.49 -15.71 -0.06
C GLU A 130 6.86 -16.48 -1.22
N ARG A 131 6.33 -15.76 -2.18
CA ARG A 131 5.76 -16.31 -3.41
C ARG A 131 6.31 -15.57 -4.62
N GLN A 132 6.63 -16.30 -5.66
CA GLN A 132 7.03 -15.70 -6.92
C GLN A 132 5.85 -14.96 -7.55
N ALA A 133 6.09 -13.74 -8.02
CA ALA A 133 5.08 -12.95 -8.72
C ALA A 133 4.58 -13.66 -9.99
N SER A 134 3.32 -13.42 -10.35
CA SER A 134 2.72 -13.97 -11.56
C SER A 134 3.50 -13.56 -12.81
N GLY A 135 3.77 -14.51 -13.71
CA GLY A 135 4.49 -14.25 -14.96
C GLY A 135 3.67 -13.43 -15.97
N ILE A 136 4.32 -12.97 -17.05
CA ILE A 136 3.74 -12.09 -18.06
C ILE A 136 2.47 -12.69 -18.70
N ILE A 137 2.47 -13.99 -19.03
CA ILE A 137 1.34 -14.67 -19.67
C ILE A 137 0.12 -14.77 -18.73
N ALA A 138 0.36 -14.77 -17.43
CA ALA A 138 -0.70 -14.82 -16.41
C ALA A 138 -1.43 -13.49 -16.22
N ARG A 139 -0.88 -12.38 -16.73
CA ARG A 139 -1.39 -11.01 -16.53
C ARG A 139 -2.19 -10.53 -17.74
N LYS A 140 -3.10 -9.58 -17.49
CA LYS A 140 -3.70 -8.75 -18.54
C LYS A 140 -3.42 -7.27 -18.25
N PRO A 141 -3.46 -6.40 -19.30
CA PRO A 141 -3.29 -4.97 -19.13
C PRO A 141 -4.30 -4.37 -18.14
N VAL A 142 -3.85 -3.36 -17.38
CA VAL A 142 -4.70 -2.61 -16.45
C VAL A 142 -5.61 -1.68 -17.24
N SER A 143 -6.92 -1.87 -17.12
CA SER A 143 -7.94 -1.08 -17.83
C SER A 143 -9.20 -0.81 -17.00
N GLU A 144 -9.33 -1.44 -15.83
CA GLU A 144 -10.48 -1.24 -14.94
C GLU A 144 -10.11 -0.20 -13.87
N PRO A 145 -10.92 0.86 -13.67
CA PRO A 145 -10.64 1.86 -12.66
C PRO A 145 -10.75 1.28 -11.24
N LEU A 146 -9.83 1.69 -10.36
CA LEU A 146 -9.98 1.63 -8.93
C LEU A 146 -10.27 3.05 -8.45
N GLN A 147 -11.53 3.34 -8.12
CA GLN A 147 -11.93 4.67 -7.67
C GLN A 147 -11.45 4.91 -6.24
N THR A 148 -10.67 5.97 -6.05
CA THR A 148 -10.19 6.36 -4.72
C THR A 148 -11.17 7.25 -3.98
N GLY A 149 -12.12 7.86 -4.70
CA GLY A 149 -13.03 8.87 -4.19
C GLY A 149 -12.38 10.23 -3.97
N ILE A 150 -11.12 10.39 -4.39
CA ILE A 150 -10.38 11.64 -4.28
C ILE A 150 -10.33 12.31 -5.66
N LYS A 151 -10.99 13.46 -5.79
CA LYS A 151 -11.15 14.16 -7.07
C LYS A 151 -9.84 14.38 -7.83
N SER A 152 -8.80 14.84 -7.13
CA SER A 152 -7.50 15.10 -7.74
C SER A 152 -6.82 13.82 -8.26
N ILE A 153 -7.02 12.67 -7.61
CA ILE A 153 -6.45 11.39 -8.04
C ILE A 153 -7.27 10.82 -9.19
N ASP A 154 -8.55 10.58 -8.97
CA ASP A 154 -9.42 9.92 -9.95
C ASP A 154 -9.54 10.73 -11.26
N GLY A 155 -9.46 12.07 -11.17
CA GLY A 155 -9.46 12.96 -12.32
C GLY A 155 -8.12 13.06 -13.06
N MET A 156 -7.01 13.28 -12.33
CA MET A 156 -5.73 13.63 -12.98
C MET A 156 -4.70 12.50 -13.00
N PHE A 157 -4.74 11.59 -12.02
CA PHE A 157 -3.77 10.49 -11.83
C PHE A 157 -4.50 9.18 -11.54
N PRO A 158 -5.41 8.73 -12.42
CA PRO A 158 -6.29 7.60 -12.13
C PRO A 158 -5.51 6.32 -11.88
N ILE A 159 -6.03 5.52 -10.96
CA ILE A 159 -5.47 4.24 -10.55
C ILE A 159 -6.34 3.13 -11.11
N GLY A 160 -5.70 2.12 -11.71
CA GLY A 160 -6.40 0.94 -12.22
C GLY A 160 -6.21 -0.28 -11.32
N LYS A 161 -7.16 -1.21 -11.39
CA LYS A 161 -7.09 -2.49 -10.69
C LYS A 161 -5.91 -3.33 -11.18
N GLY A 162 -4.96 -3.59 -10.29
CA GLY A 162 -3.70 -4.27 -10.60
C GLY A 162 -2.50 -3.36 -10.76
N GLN A 163 -2.68 -2.03 -10.62
CA GLN A 163 -1.62 -1.03 -10.68
C GLN A 163 -0.89 -0.89 -9.35
N ARG A 164 0.36 -0.43 -9.41
CA ARG A 164 1.17 -0.01 -8.27
C ARG A 164 1.33 1.50 -8.33
N GLU A 165 0.67 2.23 -7.45
CA GLU A 165 0.75 3.70 -7.41
C GLU A 165 1.36 4.15 -6.08
N LEU A 166 2.52 4.79 -6.16
CA LEU A 166 3.24 5.26 -4.98
C LEU A 166 2.60 6.52 -4.40
N ILE A 167 2.40 6.56 -3.09
CA ILE A 167 2.06 7.79 -2.36
C ILE A 167 3.33 8.26 -1.64
N ILE A 168 3.85 9.42 -2.02
CA ILE A 168 5.14 9.91 -1.56
C ILE A 168 5.06 11.36 -1.08
N GLY A 169 5.78 11.70 -0.02
CA GLY A 169 5.86 13.06 0.53
C GLY A 169 6.39 13.08 1.95
N ASP A 170 6.58 14.27 2.49
CA ASP A 170 7.11 14.47 3.83
C ASP A 170 6.15 13.98 4.92
N ARG A 171 6.66 13.90 6.13
CA ARG A 171 5.88 13.50 7.28
C ARG A 171 4.66 14.43 7.49
N GLN A 172 3.50 13.85 7.81
CA GLN A 172 2.24 14.58 8.10
C GLN A 172 1.66 15.38 6.93
N THR A 173 2.00 15.07 5.68
CA THR A 173 1.41 15.70 4.48
C THR A 173 0.08 15.08 4.04
N GLY A 174 -0.41 14.03 4.73
CA GLY A 174 -1.71 13.40 4.43
C GLY A 174 -1.62 12.07 3.68
N LYS A 175 -0.45 11.44 3.54
CA LYS A 175 -0.26 10.15 2.83
C LYS A 175 -1.22 9.06 3.32
N THR A 176 -1.22 8.80 4.63
CA THR A 176 -2.12 7.82 5.25
C THR A 176 -3.59 8.16 5.05
N ALA A 177 -3.97 9.45 5.10
CA ALA A 177 -5.35 9.88 4.88
C ALA A 177 -5.84 9.53 3.47
N ILE A 178 -5.03 9.74 2.44
CA ILE A 178 -5.32 9.34 1.06
C ILE A 178 -5.55 7.83 0.97
N ALA A 179 -4.68 7.04 1.59
CA ALA A 179 -4.81 5.58 1.58
C ALA A 179 -6.10 5.10 2.29
N ILE A 180 -6.44 5.73 3.42
CA ILE A 180 -7.69 5.40 4.15
C ILE A 180 -8.92 5.84 3.36
N ASP A 181 -8.91 7.02 2.71
CA ASP A 181 -9.99 7.44 1.82
C ASP A 181 -10.21 6.45 0.67
N ALA A 182 -9.11 5.97 0.06
CA ALA A 182 -9.19 4.96 -0.98
C ALA A 182 -9.81 3.64 -0.47
N ILE A 183 -9.50 3.21 0.77
CA ILE A 183 -10.13 2.04 1.41
C ILE A 183 -11.63 2.29 1.65
N ILE A 184 -11.99 3.42 2.25
CA ILE A 184 -13.38 3.77 2.55
C ILE A 184 -14.23 3.77 1.28
N ASN A 185 -13.68 4.25 0.17
CA ASN A 185 -14.38 4.32 -1.11
C ASN A 185 -14.62 2.94 -1.77
N GLN A 186 -14.03 1.87 -1.26
CA GLN A 186 -14.29 0.52 -1.79
C GLN A 186 -15.61 -0.10 -1.28
N LYS A 187 -16.32 0.58 -0.39
CA LYS A 187 -17.62 0.11 0.10
C LYS A 187 -18.60 -0.18 -1.05
N GLY A 188 -19.12 -1.38 -1.11
CA GLY A 188 -20.07 -1.80 -2.16
C GLY A 188 -19.46 -2.13 -3.53
N THR A 189 -18.14 -1.96 -3.73
CA THR A 189 -17.47 -2.28 -5.00
C THR A 189 -17.07 -3.75 -5.15
N GLY A 190 -17.17 -4.53 -4.08
CA GLY A 190 -16.67 -5.90 -4.03
C GLY A 190 -15.14 -6.02 -3.93
N THR A 191 -14.42 -4.90 -3.79
CA THR A 191 -12.97 -4.88 -3.58
C THR A 191 -12.67 -5.09 -2.10
N LEU A 192 -11.83 -6.08 -1.78
CA LEU A 192 -11.32 -6.32 -0.45
C LEU A 192 -10.07 -5.48 -0.19
N CYS A 193 -9.81 -5.14 1.06
CA CYS A 193 -8.69 -4.29 1.40
C CYS A 193 -7.74 -4.96 2.40
N VAL A 194 -6.45 -4.68 2.26
CA VAL A 194 -5.42 -5.05 3.24
C VAL A 194 -4.63 -3.79 3.59
N TYR A 195 -4.65 -3.41 4.86
CA TYR A 195 -3.84 -2.31 5.36
C TYR A 195 -2.68 -2.85 6.18
N VAL A 196 -1.46 -2.60 5.71
CA VAL A 196 -0.24 -3.07 6.38
C VAL A 196 0.44 -1.91 7.08
N ALA A 197 0.37 -1.89 8.41
CA ALA A 197 1.03 -0.91 9.27
C ALA A 197 2.46 -1.38 9.61
N ILE A 198 3.48 -0.67 9.11
CA ILE A 198 4.88 -1.04 9.27
C ILE A 198 5.58 0.01 10.13
N GLY A 199 6.04 -0.37 11.33
CA GLY A 199 6.75 0.54 12.24
C GLY A 199 5.92 1.75 12.68
N GLN A 200 4.59 1.68 12.62
CA GLN A 200 3.68 2.72 13.08
C GLN A 200 3.50 2.66 14.60
N LYS A 201 3.15 3.78 15.23
CA LYS A 201 2.80 3.79 16.64
C LYS A 201 1.50 3.02 16.87
N ARG A 202 1.38 2.27 17.96
CA ARG A 202 0.14 1.55 18.32
C ARG A 202 -1.08 2.48 18.35
N SER A 203 -0.91 3.71 18.86
CA SER A 203 -1.99 4.72 18.86
C SER A 203 -2.47 5.09 17.46
N THR A 204 -1.57 5.18 16.48
CA THR A 204 -1.92 5.45 15.08
C THR A 204 -2.73 4.29 14.48
N VAL A 205 -2.28 3.05 14.71
CA VAL A 205 -3.01 1.85 14.24
C VAL A 205 -4.41 1.80 14.87
N ALA A 206 -4.53 2.10 16.16
CA ALA A 206 -5.83 2.16 16.85
C ALA A 206 -6.76 3.24 16.29
N GLN A 207 -6.23 4.41 15.92
CA GLN A 207 -7.01 5.47 15.28
C GLN A 207 -7.51 5.05 13.88
N ILE A 208 -6.67 4.37 13.10
CA ILE A 208 -7.04 3.85 11.78
C ILE A 208 -8.11 2.77 11.92
N TYR A 209 -7.92 1.81 12.82
CA TYR A 209 -8.92 0.79 13.14
C TYR A 209 -10.28 1.43 13.44
N LYS A 210 -10.31 2.37 14.39
CA LYS A 210 -11.53 3.08 14.77
C LYS A 210 -12.17 3.82 13.58
N LYS A 211 -11.37 4.46 12.74
CA LYS A 211 -11.87 5.17 11.55
C LYS A 211 -12.50 4.22 10.53
N LEU A 212 -11.87 3.08 10.26
CA LEU A 212 -12.43 2.06 9.36
C LEU A 212 -13.69 1.41 9.96
N GLU A 213 -13.75 1.23 11.27
CA GLU A 213 -14.93 0.74 11.98
C GLU A 213 -16.10 1.73 11.88
N GLU A 214 -15.88 3.02 12.18
CA GLU A 214 -16.89 4.09 12.09
C GLU A 214 -17.50 4.24 10.70
N THR A 215 -16.71 3.99 9.65
CA THR A 215 -17.16 4.10 8.25
C THR A 215 -17.75 2.80 7.69
N GLY A 216 -17.66 1.70 8.46
CA GLY A 216 -18.04 0.36 8.02
C GLY A 216 -17.04 -0.27 7.03
N ALA A 217 -15.87 0.37 6.82
CA ALA A 217 -14.84 -0.13 5.92
C ALA A 217 -14.04 -1.29 6.52
N LEU A 218 -14.11 -1.48 7.83
CA LEU A 218 -13.46 -2.59 8.51
C LEU A 218 -14.00 -3.95 8.04
N GLU A 219 -15.29 -4.05 7.70
CA GLU A 219 -15.95 -5.30 7.32
C GLU A 219 -15.29 -6.00 6.12
N TYR A 220 -14.66 -5.25 5.22
CA TYR A 220 -13.95 -5.78 4.04
C TYR A 220 -12.44 -5.51 4.08
N THR A 221 -11.91 -5.17 5.26
CA THR A 221 -10.49 -4.81 5.43
C THR A 221 -9.80 -5.73 6.43
N ILE A 222 -8.60 -6.22 6.08
CA ILE A 222 -7.65 -6.87 6.98
C ILE A 222 -6.60 -5.85 7.39
N ILE A 223 -6.30 -5.73 8.68
CA ILE A 223 -5.20 -4.91 9.18
C ILE A 223 -4.07 -5.83 9.64
N VAL A 224 -2.90 -5.72 8.98
CA VAL A 224 -1.67 -6.40 9.41
C VAL A 224 -0.77 -5.38 10.08
N ALA A 225 -0.46 -5.56 11.35
CA ALA A 225 0.28 -4.58 12.13
C ALA A 225 1.60 -5.14 12.68
N ALA A 226 2.71 -4.51 12.27
CA ALA A 226 4.00 -4.62 12.92
C ALA A 226 4.39 -3.24 13.43
N THR A 227 4.10 -2.96 14.70
CA THR A 227 4.23 -1.63 15.28
C THR A 227 5.70 -1.27 15.57
N ALA A 228 5.97 0.00 15.87
CA ALA A 228 7.33 0.49 16.16
C ALA A 228 7.97 -0.13 17.42
N SER A 229 7.17 -0.77 18.27
CA SER A 229 7.66 -1.50 19.45
C SER A 229 8.03 -2.95 19.17
N GLU A 230 7.74 -3.45 17.99
CA GLU A 230 8.06 -4.80 17.58
C GLU A 230 9.43 -4.88 16.93
N SER A 231 10.01 -6.09 16.92
CA SER A 231 11.34 -6.32 16.38
C SER A 231 11.42 -6.05 14.87
N ALA A 232 12.60 -5.70 14.38
CA ALA A 232 12.86 -5.48 12.96
C ALA A 232 12.43 -6.68 12.06
N PRO A 233 12.63 -7.95 12.46
CA PRO A 233 12.12 -9.09 11.70
C PRO A 233 10.62 -9.10 11.46
N LEU A 234 9.80 -8.72 12.44
CA LEU A 234 8.35 -8.65 12.28
C LEU A 234 7.94 -7.49 11.36
N GLN A 235 8.62 -6.34 11.47
CA GLN A 235 8.39 -5.22 10.55
C GLN A 235 8.80 -5.56 9.11
N TYR A 236 9.86 -6.34 8.92
CA TYR A 236 10.26 -6.87 7.62
C TYR A 236 9.22 -7.82 7.04
N LEU A 237 8.66 -8.70 7.87
CA LEU A 237 7.75 -9.75 7.41
C LEU A 237 6.36 -9.23 7.04
N ALA A 238 5.85 -8.22 7.78
CA ALA A 238 4.47 -7.73 7.68
C ALA A 238 3.97 -7.44 6.26
N PRO A 239 4.71 -6.74 5.37
CA PRO A 239 4.22 -6.48 4.01
C PRO A 239 4.10 -7.75 3.16
N TYR A 240 4.98 -8.71 3.34
CA TYR A 240 4.91 -10.01 2.65
C TYR A 240 3.74 -10.85 3.15
N SER A 241 3.47 -10.82 4.46
CA SER A 241 2.30 -11.45 5.06
C SER A 241 1.00 -10.86 4.52
N GLY A 242 0.92 -9.53 4.49
CA GLY A 242 -0.25 -8.83 3.97
C GLY A 242 -0.55 -9.15 2.51
N VAL A 243 0.48 -9.18 1.65
CA VAL A 243 0.27 -9.52 0.24
C VAL A 243 -0.08 -10.99 0.05
N ALA A 244 0.46 -11.91 0.85
CA ALA A 244 0.10 -13.33 0.81
C ALA A 244 -1.38 -13.55 1.17
N MET A 245 -1.90 -12.82 2.18
CA MET A 245 -3.33 -12.81 2.50
C MET A 245 -4.17 -12.25 1.34
N GLY A 246 -3.71 -11.19 0.69
CA GLY A 246 -4.36 -10.61 -0.49
C GLY A 246 -4.37 -11.54 -1.70
N GLU A 247 -3.29 -12.28 -1.93
CA GLU A 247 -3.19 -13.24 -3.03
C GLU A 247 -4.19 -14.39 -2.94
N TYR A 248 -4.55 -14.81 -1.73
CA TYR A 248 -5.62 -15.78 -1.53
C TYR A 248 -6.93 -15.34 -2.20
N PHE A 249 -7.30 -14.09 -2.05
CA PHE A 249 -8.50 -13.54 -2.68
C PHE A 249 -8.32 -13.28 -4.17
N MET A 250 -7.14 -12.82 -4.59
CA MET A 250 -6.82 -12.62 -6.02
C MET A 250 -6.91 -13.94 -6.79
N ASP A 251 -6.41 -15.03 -6.21
CA ASP A 251 -6.47 -16.37 -6.82
C ASP A 251 -7.93 -16.89 -6.95
N GLN A 252 -8.88 -16.33 -6.19
CA GLN A 252 -10.33 -16.58 -6.31
C GLN A 252 -11.05 -15.63 -7.26
N GLY A 253 -10.32 -14.83 -8.03
CA GLY A 253 -10.91 -13.87 -8.96
C GLY A 253 -11.40 -12.56 -8.32
N LYS A 254 -11.15 -12.32 -7.04
CA LYS A 254 -11.53 -11.09 -6.34
C LYS A 254 -10.51 -9.98 -6.59
N ASN A 255 -10.95 -8.73 -6.42
CA ASN A 255 -10.07 -7.56 -6.48
C ASN A 255 -9.65 -7.19 -5.06
N VAL A 256 -8.37 -6.87 -4.88
CA VAL A 256 -7.79 -6.48 -3.59
C VAL A 256 -7.08 -5.15 -3.74
N LEU A 257 -7.27 -4.26 -2.78
CA LEU A 257 -6.47 -3.04 -2.59
C LEU A 257 -5.55 -3.25 -1.39
N ILE A 258 -4.25 -3.18 -1.60
CA ILE A 258 -3.27 -3.29 -0.51
C ILE A 258 -2.52 -1.97 -0.29
N VAL A 259 -2.43 -1.54 0.95
CA VAL A 259 -1.69 -0.35 1.38
C VAL A 259 -0.50 -0.78 2.22
N TYR A 260 0.70 -0.26 1.93
CA TYR A 260 1.90 -0.47 2.74
C TYR A 260 2.32 0.84 3.41
N ASP A 261 2.02 1.03 4.67
CA ASP A 261 2.28 2.26 5.43
C ASP A 261 3.30 2.02 6.57
N ASP A 262 4.61 2.26 6.35
CA ASP A 262 5.26 2.72 5.12
C ASP A 262 6.48 1.84 4.75
N LEU A 263 6.84 1.83 3.48
CA LEU A 263 7.99 1.08 2.98
C LEU A 263 9.34 1.73 3.32
N SER A 264 9.38 3.00 3.74
CA SER A 264 10.60 3.62 4.28
C SER A 264 11.05 2.93 5.55
N LYS A 265 10.10 2.63 6.47
CA LYS A 265 10.38 1.89 7.70
C LYS A 265 10.70 0.42 7.43
N HIS A 266 10.03 -0.18 6.43
CA HIS A 266 10.37 -1.52 5.96
C HIS A 266 11.83 -1.62 5.53
N ALA A 267 12.32 -0.67 4.74
CA ALA A 267 13.72 -0.61 4.34
C ALA A 267 14.67 -0.43 5.53
N VAL A 268 14.30 0.40 6.53
CA VAL A 268 15.09 0.59 7.76
C VAL A 268 15.17 -0.71 8.55
N ALA A 269 14.07 -1.43 8.73
CA ALA A 269 14.06 -2.72 9.41
C ALA A 269 14.97 -3.74 8.68
N TYR A 270 14.91 -3.79 7.36
CA TYR A 270 15.78 -4.65 6.57
C TYR A 270 17.27 -4.28 6.68
N ARG A 271 17.58 -2.97 6.71
CA ARG A 271 18.94 -2.49 6.95
C ARG A 271 19.47 -2.92 8.32
N GLU A 272 18.65 -2.76 9.37
CA GLU A 272 18.99 -3.19 10.73
C GLU A 272 19.32 -4.67 10.78
N MET A 273 18.43 -5.53 10.27
CA MET A 273 18.66 -6.98 10.21
C MET A 273 19.93 -7.32 9.42
N SER A 274 20.15 -6.67 8.28
CA SER A 274 21.31 -6.93 7.43
C SER A 274 22.64 -6.57 8.10
N LEU A 275 22.67 -5.44 8.84
CA LEU A 275 23.83 -5.03 9.61
C LEU A 275 24.12 -5.99 10.78
N LEU A 276 23.09 -6.45 11.49
CA LEU A 276 23.22 -7.43 12.56
C LEU A 276 23.71 -8.79 12.03
N LEU A 277 23.27 -9.19 10.84
CA LEU A 277 23.76 -10.38 10.12
C LEU A 277 25.15 -10.17 9.49
N LYS A 278 25.80 -9.02 9.74
CA LYS A 278 27.13 -8.68 9.22
C LYS A 278 27.23 -8.68 7.68
N ARG A 279 26.11 -8.44 6.98
CA ARG A 279 26.10 -8.24 5.53
C ARG A 279 26.78 -6.90 5.18
N PRO A 280 27.61 -6.86 4.12
CA PRO A 280 28.30 -5.62 3.76
C PRO A 280 27.30 -4.51 3.39
N PRO A 281 27.43 -3.32 4.00
CA PRO A 281 26.56 -2.19 3.68
C PRO A 281 26.92 -1.54 2.36
N GLY A 282 25.92 -1.04 1.63
CA GLY A 282 26.04 -0.21 0.46
C GLY A 282 25.68 1.26 0.73
N ARG A 283 25.03 1.92 -0.24
CA ARG A 283 24.61 3.33 -0.16
C ARG A 283 23.69 3.54 1.05
N GLU A 284 23.94 4.58 1.83
CA GLU A 284 23.21 4.95 3.06
C GLU A 284 23.12 3.79 4.08
N ALA A 285 24.15 2.92 4.08
CA ALA A 285 24.21 1.69 4.88
C ALA A 285 23.10 0.67 4.59
N PHE A 286 22.33 0.81 3.53
CA PHE A 286 21.40 -0.23 3.07
C PHE A 286 22.17 -1.39 2.43
N PRO A 287 21.68 -2.63 2.55
CA PRO A 287 22.27 -3.76 1.83
C PRO A 287 22.06 -3.61 0.32
N GLY A 288 22.97 -4.22 -0.48
CA GLY A 288 22.95 -4.09 -1.93
C GLY A 288 21.68 -4.61 -2.61
N ASP A 289 20.93 -5.47 -1.94
CA ASP A 289 19.69 -6.09 -2.43
C ASP A 289 18.40 -5.37 -1.98
N VAL A 290 18.49 -4.16 -1.40
CA VAL A 290 17.30 -3.40 -0.96
C VAL A 290 16.34 -3.06 -2.11
N PHE A 291 16.83 -2.90 -3.33
CA PHE A 291 15.98 -2.76 -4.51
C PHE A 291 15.13 -4.03 -4.70
N TYR A 292 15.74 -5.19 -4.62
CA TYR A 292 15.06 -6.48 -4.75
C TYR A 292 14.05 -6.72 -3.62
N LEU A 293 14.31 -6.23 -2.41
CA LEU A 293 13.35 -6.25 -1.31
C LEU A 293 11.99 -5.69 -1.71
N HIS A 294 11.96 -4.48 -2.28
CA HIS A 294 10.72 -3.83 -2.67
C HIS A 294 10.19 -4.32 -4.02
N SER A 295 11.05 -4.63 -4.99
CA SER A 295 10.59 -5.08 -6.31
C SER A 295 9.89 -6.44 -6.24
N ARG A 296 10.42 -7.43 -5.50
CA ARG A 296 9.75 -8.74 -5.35
C ARG A 296 8.44 -8.66 -4.57
N LEU A 297 8.28 -7.66 -3.67
CA LEU A 297 7.02 -7.38 -2.98
C LEU A 297 6.00 -6.77 -3.94
N LEU A 298 6.36 -5.67 -4.60
CA LEU A 298 5.46 -4.87 -5.42
C LEU A 298 5.10 -5.54 -6.74
N GLU A 299 5.97 -6.40 -7.29
CA GLU A 299 5.65 -7.18 -8.50
C GLU A 299 4.54 -8.23 -8.28
N ARG A 300 4.20 -8.55 -7.04
CA ARG A 300 3.05 -9.41 -6.71
C ARG A 300 1.71 -8.74 -6.97
N ALA A 301 1.67 -7.39 -6.99
CA ALA A 301 0.52 -6.63 -7.42
C ALA A 301 0.38 -6.70 -8.96
N ALA A 302 -0.76 -7.20 -9.41
CA ALA A 302 -1.04 -7.38 -10.83
C ALA A 302 -2.54 -7.56 -11.09
N LYS A 303 -2.96 -7.45 -12.35
CA LYS A 303 -4.26 -7.90 -12.86
C LYS A 303 -4.06 -9.24 -13.55
N LEU A 304 -4.71 -10.29 -13.05
CA LEU A 304 -4.65 -11.61 -13.66
C LEU A 304 -5.52 -11.68 -14.91
N SER A 305 -5.14 -12.56 -15.83
CA SER A 305 -5.93 -12.87 -17.03
C SER A 305 -7.25 -13.55 -16.67
N ASP A 306 -8.25 -13.42 -17.54
CA ASP A 306 -9.57 -14.01 -17.32
C ASP A 306 -9.52 -15.56 -17.20
N LYS A 307 -8.51 -16.18 -17.80
CA LYS A 307 -8.25 -17.63 -17.66
C LYS A 307 -7.88 -18.03 -16.23
N LEU A 308 -7.36 -17.11 -15.46
CA LEU A 308 -7.00 -17.27 -14.04
C LEU A 308 -8.00 -16.59 -13.09
N GLY A 309 -9.24 -16.37 -13.56
CA GLY A 309 -10.31 -15.77 -12.76
C GLY A 309 -10.36 -14.25 -12.77
N GLY A 310 -9.41 -13.55 -13.41
CA GLY A 310 -9.45 -12.10 -13.57
C GLY A 310 -9.30 -11.29 -12.27
N GLY A 311 -8.82 -11.90 -11.19
CA GLY A 311 -8.54 -11.20 -9.92
C GLY A 311 -7.43 -10.17 -10.04
N SER A 312 -7.33 -9.28 -9.05
CA SER A 312 -6.26 -8.27 -9.04
C SER A 312 -5.80 -7.91 -7.64
N ILE A 313 -4.55 -7.49 -7.52
CA ILE A 313 -4.03 -6.74 -6.37
C ILE A 313 -3.55 -5.39 -6.87
N THR A 314 -4.14 -4.31 -6.35
CA THR A 314 -3.70 -2.94 -6.56
C THR A 314 -2.92 -2.49 -5.34
N ALA A 315 -1.70 -2.02 -5.52
CA ALA A 315 -0.81 -1.65 -4.41
C ALA A 315 -0.66 -0.13 -4.30
N LEU A 316 -0.84 0.38 -3.09
CA LEU A 316 -0.54 1.75 -2.68
C LEU A 316 0.61 1.74 -1.66
N PRO A 317 1.87 1.61 -2.10
CA PRO A 317 3.01 1.80 -1.21
C PRO A 317 3.11 3.26 -0.79
N ILE A 318 3.49 3.49 0.47
CA ILE A 318 3.76 4.81 1.02
C ILE A 318 5.26 4.94 1.27
N ILE A 319 5.83 6.05 0.83
CA ILE A 319 7.22 6.44 1.12
C ILE A 319 7.24 7.81 1.83
N GLU A 320 8.00 7.91 2.90
CA GLU A 320 8.27 9.15 3.60
C GLU A 320 9.55 9.80 3.07
N THR A 321 9.47 11.06 2.62
CA THR A 321 10.61 11.87 2.25
C THR A 321 11.03 12.78 3.41
N LYS A 322 12.20 13.40 3.27
CA LYS A 322 12.71 14.45 4.16
C LYS A 322 12.96 15.70 3.31
N ALA A 323 12.32 16.80 3.68
CA ALA A 323 12.42 18.08 2.96
C ALA A 323 12.09 17.98 1.45
N GLY A 324 11.13 17.13 1.10
CA GLY A 324 10.71 16.92 -0.30
C GLY A 324 11.72 16.20 -1.18
N ASP A 325 12.80 15.63 -0.63
CA ASP A 325 13.86 14.98 -1.42
C ASP A 325 13.41 13.61 -1.97
N ILE A 326 12.97 13.61 -3.23
CA ILE A 326 12.61 12.42 -4.00
C ILE A 326 13.84 11.74 -4.63
N SER A 327 15.01 12.37 -4.60
CA SER A 327 16.26 11.83 -5.15
C SER A 327 17.02 10.92 -4.18
N ALA A 328 16.57 10.82 -2.93
CA ALA A 328 17.12 9.91 -1.93
C ALA A 328 17.01 8.44 -2.39
N TYR A 329 17.81 7.57 -1.79
CA TYR A 329 18.00 6.20 -2.30
C TYR A 329 16.73 5.36 -2.32
N ILE A 330 15.98 5.31 -1.22
CA ILE A 330 14.75 4.50 -1.16
C ILE A 330 13.63 5.09 -2.02
N PRO A 331 13.32 6.41 -1.97
CA PRO A 331 12.36 7.03 -2.88
C PRO A 331 12.62 6.71 -4.35
N THR A 332 13.86 6.91 -4.83
CA THR A 332 14.25 6.64 -6.22
C THR A 332 13.99 5.18 -6.62
N ASN A 333 14.34 4.23 -5.75
CA ASN A 333 14.11 2.82 -6.00
C ASN A 333 12.62 2.51 -6.16
N VAL A 334 11.77 2.99 -5.25
CA VAL A 334 10.33 2.68 -5.29
C VAL A 334 9.63 3.40 -6.45
N ILE A 335 10.00 4.64 -6.79
CA ILE A 335 9.50 5.34 -7.98
C ILE A 335 9.78 4.52 -9.25
N SER A 336 10.95 3.89 -9.35
CA SER A 336 11.30 3.08 -10.53
C SER A 336 10.54 1.75 -10.62
N ILE A 337 10.12 1.18 -9.48
CA ILE A 337 9.38 -0.08 -9.42
C ILE A 337 7.89 0.14 -9.71
N THR A 338 7.33 1.29 -9.33
CA THR A 338 5.90 1.58 -9.40
C THR A 338 5.46 2.10 -10.78
N ASP A 339 4.16 2.04 -11.04
CA ASP A 339 3.54 2.47 -12.30
C ASP A 339 3.12 3.95 -12.26
N GLY A 340 3.63 4.71 -11.32
CA GLY A 340 3.40 6.13 -11.10
C GLY A 340 3.54 6.50 -9.64
N GLN A 341 3.39 7.80 -9.38
CA GLN A 341 3.47 8.36 -8.02
C GLN A 341 2.51 9.53 -7.84
N ILE A 342 1.95 9.61 -6.64
CA ILE A 342 1.20 10.74 -6.10
C ILE A 342 2.11 11.46 -5.11
N PHE A 343 2.60 12.64 -5.49
CA PHE A 343 3.51 13.44 -4.69
C PHE A 343 2.75 14.47 -3.86
N LEU A 344 2.92 14.40 -2.52
CA LEU A 344 2.36 15.37 -1.59
C LEU A 344 3.42 16.37 -1.15
N GLU A 345 3.10 17.64 -1.33
CA GLU A 345 4.01 18.75 -1.08
C GLU A 345 3.66 19.47 0.22
N THR A 346 4.67 19.75 1.03
CA THR A 346 4.52 20.41 2.35
C THR A 346 3.98 21.83 2.22
N ASP A 347 4.43 22.59 1.20
CA ASP A 347 4.00 23.97 1.00
C ASP A 347 2.53 24.06 0.61
N LEU A 348 2.05 23.16 -0.25
CA LEU A 348 0.62 23.03 -0.56
C LEU A 348 -0.20 22.67 0.69
N PHE A 349 0.32 21.75 1.51
CA PHE A 349 -0.36 21.37 2.75
C PHE A 349 -0.48 22.55 3.72
N ASN A 350 0.58 23.31 3.89
CA ASN A 350 0.65 24.46 4.81
C ASN A 350 -0.18 25.65 4.30
N SER A 351 -0.31 25.82 2.97
CA SER A 351 -1.18 26.84 2.38
C SER A 351 -2.67 26.48 2.46
N GLY A 352 -3.02 25.32 3.02
CA GLY A 352 -4.40 24.86 3.16
C GLY A 352 -4.98 24.19 1.93
N PHE A 353 -4.18 23.91 0.91
CA PHE A 353 -4.59 23.08 -0.23
C PHE A 353 -4.50 21.60 0.15
N ARG A 354 -5.64 20.96 0.38
CA ARG A 354 -5.73 19.57 0.85
C ARG A 354 -6.78 18.80 0.04
N PRO A 355 -6.42 17.59 -0.49
CA PRO A 355 -5.12 16.93 -0.39
C PRO A 355 -4.00 17.70 -1.10
N ALA A 356 -2.81 17.69 -0.52
CA ALA A 356 -1.67 18.51 -0.95
C ALA A 356 -0.93 17.90 -2.16
N ILE A 357 -1.66 17.43 -3.16
CA ILE A 357 -1.13 16.72 -4.33
C ILE A 357 -0.54 17.72 -5.31
N ASN A 358 0.76 17.59 -5.58
CA ASN A 358 1.44 18.38 -6.61
C ASN A 358 1.15 17.77 -8.00
N ALA A 359 0.37 18.49 -8.80
CA ALA A 359 -0.04 18.06 -10.13
C ALA A 359 1.10 18.05 -11.17
N GLY A 360 2.18 18.79 -10.92
CA GLY A 360 3.34 18.88 -11.82
C GLY A 360 4.29 17.67 -11.73
N VAL A 361 4.36 17.04 -10.56
CA VAL A 361 5.29 15.93 -10.28
C VAL A 361 4.58 14.58 -10.20
N SER A 362 3.27 14.58 -9.92
CA SER A 362 2.47 13.36 -9.86
C SER A 362 2.18 12.80 -11.25
N VAL A 363 2.27 11.48 -11.38
CA VAL A 363 2.12 10.77 -12.66
C VAL A 363 1.42 9.43 -12.42
N SER A 364 0.45 9.08 -13.27
CA SER A 364 -0.04 7.71 -13.45
C SER A 364 0.32 7.22 -14.85
N ARG A 365 1.07 6.12 -14.95
CA ARG A 365 1.47 5.55 -16.24
C ARG A 365 0.33 4.81 -16.95
N VAL A 366 -0.70 4.39 -16.22
CA VAL A 366 -1.93 3.80 -16.79
C VAL A 366 -2.83 4.89 -17.36
N GLY A 367 -2.95 6.01 -16.65
CA GLY A 367 -3.66 7.20 -17.10
C GLY A 367 -5.13 6.92 -17.45
N GLY A 368 -5.62 7.56 -18.49
CA GLY A 368 -7.03 7.49 -18.90
C GLY A 368 -7.55 6.08 -19.26
N ASN A 369 -6.69 5.05 -19.35
CA ASN A 369 -7.16 3.67 -19.52
C ASN A 369 -7.85 3.15 -18.23
N ALA A 370 -7.52 3.74 -17.08
CA ALA A 370 -8.15 3.46 -15.79
C ALA A 370 -9.27 4.46 -15.45
N GLN A 371 -9.95 5.02 -16.42
CA GLN A 371 -11.08 5.93 -16.22
C GLN A 371 -12.30 5.47 -17.02
N ILE A 372 -13.50 5.69 -16.44
CA ILE A 372 -14.73 5.60 -17.22
C ILE A 372 -14.75 6.73 -18.25
N LYS A 373 -15.45 6.50 -19.38
CA LYS A 373 -15.45 7.46 -20.49
C LYS A 373 -15.98 8.84 -20.09
N ALA A 374 -16.99 8.91 -19.20
CA ALA A 374 -17.51 10.14 -18.66
C ALA A 374 -16.42 10.96 -17.93
N MET A 375 -15.63 10.33 -17.06
CA MET A 375 -14.52 10.98 -16.36
C MET A 375 -13.45 11.45 -17.35
N LYS A 376 -13.06 10.62 -18.30
CA LYS A 376 -12.06 10.97 -19.31
C LYS A 376 -12.46 12.19 -20.15
N GLN A 377 -13.79 12.37 -20.42
CA GLN A 377 -14.30 13.51 -21.18
C GLN A 377 -14.14 14.85 -20.46
N VAL A 378 -14.14 14.86 -19.12
CA VAL A 378 -14.05 16.10 -18.31
C VAL A 378 -12.65 16.31 -17.73
N ALA A 379 -12.00 15.26 -17.25
CA ALA A 379 -10.73 15.34 -16.53
C ALA A 379 -9.56 15.88 -17.37
N SER A 380 -9.53 15.61 -18.69
CA SER A 380 -8.49 16.11 -19.58
C SER A 380 -8.42 17.64 -19.59
N LYS A 381 -9.58 18.30 -19.52
CA LYS A 381 -9.67 19.77 -19.46
C LYS A 381 -9.15 20.31 -18.14
N VAL A 382 -9.52 19.67 -17.01
CA VAL A 382 -9.08 20.08 -15.66
C VAL A 382 -7.53 20.11 -15.58
N LYS A 383 -6.88 19.04 -16.04
CA LYS A 383 -5.41 18.96 -16.00
C LYS A 383 -4.75 20.05 -16.84
N LEU A 384 -5.30 20.32 -18.02
CA LEU A 384 -4.77 21.36 -18.91
C LEU A 384 -4.95 22.76 -18.31
N GLU A 385 -6.16 23.09 -17.86
CA GLU A 385 -6.46 24.40 -17.27
C GLU A 385 -5.68 24.65 -15.98
N LEU A 386 -5.46 23.61 -15.16
CA LEU A 386 -4.62 23.72 -13.99
C LEU A 386 -3.14 23.97 -14.32
N ALA A 387 -2.61 23.33 -15.36
CA ALA A 387 -1.26 23.57 -15.83
C ALA A 387 -1.08 25.02 -16.31
N GLN A 388 -2.03 25.52 -17.12
CA GLN A 388 -2.05 26.89 -17.59
C GLN A 388 -2.19 27.90 -16.44
N TYR A 389 -3.05 27.61 -15.46
CA TYR A 389 -3.18 28.45 -14.27
C TYR A 389 -1.88 28.59 -13.50
N ASN A 390 -1.18 27.47 -13.25
CA ASN A 390 0.11 27.49 -12.52
C ASN A 390 1.18 28.26 -13.28
N GLU A 391 1.22 28.15 -14.61
CA GLU A 391 2.14 28.91 -15.46
C GLU A 391 1.82 30.41 -15.39
N LEU A 392 0.56 30.80 -15.51
CA LEU A 392 0.12 32.19 -15.44
C LEU A 392 0.34 32.81 -14.06
N LEU A 393 0.16 32.07 -12.98
CA LEU A 393 0.45 32.53 -11.62
C LEU A 393 1.91 32.98 -11.47
N ALA A 394 2.84 32.27 -12.04
CA ALA A 394 4.27 32.65 -12.01
C ALA A 394 4.51 34.00 -12.70
N PHE A 395 3.80 34.30 -13.78
CA PHE A 395 3.91 35.59 -14.48
C PHE A 395 3.22 36.75 -13.75
N THR A 396 2.12 36.51 -13.03
CA THR A 396 1.41 37.60 -12.30
C THR A 396 2.22 38.23 -11.19
N GLN A 397 3.22 37.52 -10.65
CA GLN A 397 4.13 38.05 -9.63
C GLN A 397 5.02 39.19 -10.15
N PHE A 398 5.15 39.37 -11.47
CA PHE A 398 5.97 40.37 -12.11
C PHE A 398 5.21 41.63 -12.58
N GLY A 399 3.91 41.77 -12.24
CA GLY A 399 3.14 43.02 -12.32
C GLY A 399 2.89 43.54 -13.73
N SER A 400 2.16 42.82 -14.57
CA SER A 400 1.68 43.30 -15.87
C SER A 400 0.16 43.50 -15.87
N ASP A 401 -0.33 44.48 -16.64
CA ASP A 401 -1.75 44.59 -16.96
C ASP A 401 -2.18 43.36 -17.76
N LEU A 402 -2.97 42.50 -17.12
CA LEU A 402 -3.47 41.29 -17.74
C LEU A 402 -4.64 41.59 -18.66
N ASP A 403 -4.64 41.02 -19.86
CA ASP A 403 -5.78 41.03 -20.74
C ASP A 403 -6.98 40.27 -20.16
N LYS A 404 -8.15 40.46 -20.75
CA LYS A 404 -9.39 39.83 -20.26
C LYS A 404 -9.32 38.31 -20.31
N ALA A 405 -8.75 37.72 -21.38
CA ALA A 405 -8.68 36.26 -21.55
C ALA A 405 -7.80 35.62 -20.48
N THR A 406 -6.64 36.22 -20.19
CA THR A 406 -5.73 35.79 -19.13
C THR A 406 -6.38 35.91 -17.74
N ARG A 407 -7.15 36.98 -17.48
CA ARG A 407 -7.92 37.11 -16.25
C ARG A 407 -9.00 36.03 -16.10
N ASP A 408 -9.71 35.72 -17.16
CA ASP A 408 -10.74 34.68 -17.15
C ASP A 408 -10.13 33.28 -16.90
N GLN A 409 -8.97 32.99 -17.46
CA GLN A 409 -8.21 31.76 -17.20
C GLN A 409 -7.74 31.65 -15.73
N LEU A 410 -7.20 32.74 -15.17
CA LEU A 410 -6.82 32.79 -13.76
C LEU A 410 -8.01 32.61 -12.83
N ASN A 411 -9.13 33.27 -13.14
CA ASN A 411 -10.37 33.14 -12.39
C ASN A 411 -10.91 31.71 -12.40
N ARG A 412 -10.89 31.02 -13.53
CA ARG A 412 -11.31 29.63 -13.66
C ARG A 412 -10.36 28.68 -12.95
N GLY A 413 -9.04 28.87 -13.13
CA GLY A 413 -8.02 28.08 -12.44
C GLY A 413 -8.12 28.15 -10.92
N ALA A 414 -8.38 29.34 -10.37
CA ALA A 414 -8.63 29.50 -8.93
C ALA A 414 -9.83 28.67 -8.44
N ARG A 415 -10.89 28.57 -9.23
CA ARG A 415 -12.09 27.77 -8.91
C ARG A 415 -11.82 26.27 -9.05
N ILE A 416 -11.03 25.87 -10.05
CA ILE A 416 -10.56 24.48 -10.17
C ILE A 416 -9.77 24.07 -8.92
N MET A 417 -8.87 24.96 -8.44
CA MET A 417 -8.13 24.73 -7.21
C MET A 417 -9.08 24.54 -6.01
N GLU A 418 -10.16 25.31 -5.88
CA GLU A 418 -11.14 25.12 -4.81
C GLU A 418 -11.93 23.81 -4.95
N VAL A 419 -12.34 23.45 -6.17
CA VAL A 419 -13.04 22.17 -6.44
C VAL A 419 -12.15 20.96 -6.10
N LEU A 420 -10.83 21.04 -6.33
CA LEU A 420 -9.90 19.96 -6.00
C LEU A 420 -9.65 19.78 -4.50
N LYS A 421 -9.96 20.78 -3.67
CA LYS A 421 -9.89 20.63 -2.21
C LYS A 421 -10.98 19.69 -1.73
N GLN A 422 -10.61 18.82 -0.80
CA GLN A 422 -11.50 17.79 -0.26
C GLN A 422 -11.17 17.53 1.22
N ALA A 423 -12.18 17.36 2.05
CA ALA A 423 -11.99 16.99 3.44
C ALA A 423 -11.58 15.52 3.54
N GLN A 424 -10.85 15.18 4.60
CA GLN A 424 -10.48 13.79 4.89
C GLN A 424 -11.72 12.94 5.20
N TYR A 425 -11.68 11.68 4.81
CA TYR A 425 -12.72 10.68 5.09
C TYR A 425 -14.10 11.02 4.49
N THR A 426 -14.06 11.76 3.39
CA THR A 426 -15.27 12.14 2.63
C THR A 426 -15.05 11.87 1.15
N PRO A 427 -14.94 10.60 0.74
CA PRO A 427 -14.78 10.28 -0.67
C PRO A 427 -16.01 10.66 -1.48
N TYR A 428 -15.80 11.11 -2.72
CA TYR A 428 -16.84 11.43 -3.69
C TYR A 428 -17.05 10.25 -4.64
N ALA A 429 -18.29 9.93 -4.93
CA ALA A 429 -18.62 8.96 -5.98
C ALA A 429 -18.18 9.47 -7.37
N VAL A 430 -17.89 8.57 -8.30
CA VAL A 430 -17.31 8.95 -9.60
C VAL A 430 -18.22 9.84 -10.43
N GLU A 431 -19.54 9.64 -10.38
CA GLU A 431 -20.55 10.45 -11.04
C GLU A 431 -20.59 11.88 -10.47
N GLU A 432 -20.41 12.02 -9.17
CA GLU A 432 -20.34 13.32 -8.49
C GLU A 432 -19.09 14.10 -8.89
N GLN A 433 -17.95 13.39 -8.96
CA GLN A 433 -16.69 13.96 -9.45
C GLN A 433 -16.81 14.42 -10.91
N VAL A 434 -17.50 13.65 -11.76
CA VAL A 434 -17.77 14.02 -13.15
C VAL A 434 -18.56 15.32 -13.22
N ILE A 435 -19.61 15.49 -12.39
CA ILE A 435 -20.40 16.73 -12.33
C ILE A 435 -19.56 17.91 -11.83
N SER A 436 -18.74 17.71 -10.79
CA SER A 436 -17.84 18.75 -10.28
C SER A 436 -16.90 19.28 -11.37
N PHE A 437 -16.24 18.37 -12.09
CA PHE A 437 -15.32 18.73 -13.17
C PHE A 437 -16.04 19.31 -14.38
N TYR A 438 -17.17 18.74 -14.78
CA TYR A 438 -18.00 19.27 -15.85
C TYR A 438 -18.42 20.72 -15.57
N SER A 439 -18.88 20.98 -14.36
CA SER A 439 -19.39 22.31 -13.96
C SER A 439 -18.29 23.37 -13.97
N VAL A 440 -17.11 23.07 -13.41
CA VAL A 440 -16.01 24.05 -13.34
C VAL A 440 -15.37 24.30 -14.71
N THR A 441 -15.20 23.26 -15.55
CA THR A 441 -14.56 23.41 -16.87
C THR A 441 -15.48 24.01 -17.93
N ASN A 442 -16.81 23.99 -17.73
CA ASN A 442 -17.77 24.66 -18.62
C ASN A 442 -18.21 26.04 -18.11
N GLY A 443 -17.52 26.58 -17.08
CA GLY A 443 -17.68 27.95 -16.63
C GLY A 443 -18.91 28.19 -15.73
N PHE A 444 -19.58 27.13 -15.26
CA PHE A 444 -20.74 27.31 -14.36
C PHE A 444 -20.39 27.92 -13.01
N PHE A 445 -19.09 27.88 -12.64
CA PHE A 445 -18.60 28.44 -11.38
C PHE A 445 -17.94 29.82 -11.55
N ASP A 446 -17.83 30.37 -12.79
CA ASP A 446 -17.03 31.57 -13.08
C ASP A 446 -17.52 32.84 -12.35
N ASP A 447 -18.79 32.96 -12.05
CA ASP A 447 -19.41 34.07 -11.31
C ASP A 447 -19.65 33.78 -9.81
N ILE A 448 -19.30 32.55 -9.34
CA ILE A 448 -19.34 32.22 -7.91
C ILE A 448 -18.06 32.73 -7.23
N PRO A 449 -18.15 33.47 -6.10
CA PRO A 449 -16.98 33.87 -5.33
C PRO A 449 -16.15 32.65 -4.93
N VAL A 450 -14.81 32.75 -5.03
CA VAL A 450 -13.87 31.62 -4.84
C VAL A 450 -14.11 30.92 -3.49
N GLU A 451 -14.33 31.68 -2.43
CA GLU A 451 -14.60 31.19 -1.08
C GLU A 451 -15.93 30.44 -0.93
N LYS A 452 -16.87 30.63 -1.85
CA LYS A 452 -18.18 29.95 -1.87
C LYS A 452 -18.23 28.73 -2.78
N VAL A 453 -17.21 28.50 -3.63
CA VAL A 453 -17.20 27.43 -4.64
C VAL A 453 -17.45 26.06 -4.02
N ARG A 454 -16.78 25.72 -2.92
CA ARG A 454 -16.93 24.41 -2.26
C ARG A 454 -18.35 24.19 -1.70
N ASN A 455 -18.92 25.23 -1.12
CA ASN A 455 -20.30 25.14 -0.58
C ASN A 455 -21.30 25.00 -1.70
N PHE A 456 -21.13 25.77 -2.80
CA PHE A 456 -21.95 25.67 -3.98
C PHE A 456 -21.86 24.29 -4.63
N GLU A 457 -20.64 23.76 -4.83
CA GLU A 457 -20.41 22.41 -5.36
C GLU A 457 -21.15 21.35 -4.53
N LYS A 458 -20.96 21.38 -3.20
CA LYS A 458 -21.60 20.42 -2.31
C LYS A 458 -23.12 20.48 -2.40
N SER A 459 -23.69 21.66 -2.32
CA SER A 459 -25.15 21.82 -2.37
C SER A 459 -25.74 21.52 -3.76
N LEU A 460 -24.99 21.77 -4.84
CA LEU A 460 -25.36 21.35 -6.19
C LEU A 460 -25.49 19.85 -6.32
N ILE A 461 -24.45 19.12 -5.84
CA ILE A 461 -24.42 17.65 -5.87
C ILE A 461 -25.55 17.06 -5.01
N GLU A 462 -25.78 17.60 -3.81
CA GLU A 462 -26.89 17.20 -2.94
C GLU A 462 -28.25 17.43 -3.59
N SER A 463 -28.44 18.59 -4.23
CA SER A 463 -29.67 18.88 -4.97
C SER A 463 -29.86 17.95 -6.16
N MET A 464 -28.79 17.67 -6.93
CA MET A 464 -28.86 16.77 -8.07
C MET A 464 -29.19 15.34 -7.65
N ARG A 465 -28.62 14.86 -6.55
CA ARG A 465 -28.92 13.54 -5.98
C ARG A 465 -30.37 13.38 -5.55
N ASN A 466 -30.98 14.45 -5.00
CA ASN A 466 -32.33 14.38 -4.46
C ASN A 466 -33.42 14.67 -5.50
N ASN A 467 -33.13 15.44 -6.56
CA ASN A 467 -34.12 16.00 -7.46
C ASN A 467 -33.96 15.60 -8.93
N SER A 468 -33.02 14.68 -9.24
CA SER A 468 -32.81 14.22 -10.61
C SER A 468 -32.25 12.78 -10.65
N ASP A 469 -32.29 12.14 -11.81
CA ASP A 469 -31.69 10.84 -12.12
C ASP A 469 -30.37 10.97 -12.90
N ILE A 470 -29.79 12.17 -12.97
CA ILE A 470 -28.59 12.48 -13.77
C ILE A 470 -27.41 11.65 -13.29
N LEU A 471 -27.19 11.53 -11.98
CA LEU A 471 -26.09 10.76 -11.41
C LEU A 471 -26.21 9.27 -11.76
N GLU A 472 -27.41 8.69 -11.67
CA GLU A 472 -27.68 7.31 -12.06
C GLU A 472 -27.41 7.10 -13.56
N LYS A 473 -27.85 8.03 -14.42
CA LYS A 473 -27.60 7.98 -15.87
C LYS A 473 -26.10 8.02 -16.20
N ILE A 474 -25.29 8.76 -15.42
CA ILE A 474 -23.83 8.78 -15.59
C ILE A 474 -23.21 7.42 -15.25
N LEU A 475 -23.66 6.80 -14.14
CA LEU A 475 -23.20 5.47 -13.73
C LEU A 475 -23.53 4.39 -14.75
N ASP A 476 -24.76 4.38 -15.26
CA ASP A 476 -25.25 3.39 -16.20
C ASP A 476 -24.56 3.52 -17.57
N LYS A 477 -24.58 4.73 -18.14
CA LYS A 477 -24.01 4.99 -19.47
C LYS A 477 -22.49 5.05 -19.49
N LYS A 478 -21.87 5.36 -18.33
CA LYS A 478 -20.43 5.60 -18.17
C LYS A 478 -19.82 6.59 -19.17
N GLN A 479 -20.68 7.38 -19.81
CA GLN A 479 -20.34 8.35 -20.86
C GLN A 479 -21.30 9.54 -20.82
N LEU A 480 -20.80 10.75 -21.04
CA LEU A 480 -21.61 11.94 -21.24
C LEU A 480 -22.01 12.03 -22.72
N THR A 481 -23.27 11.69 -23.01
CA THR A 481 -23.91 11.91 -24.32
C THR A 481 -24.36 13.35 -24.45
N ASP A 482 -24.65 13.83 -25.68
CA ASP A 482 -25.03 15.20 -25.89
C ASP A 482 -26.39 15.52 -25.21
N ASP A 483 -27.33 14.59 -25.21
CA ASP A 483 -28.62 14.73 -24.49
C ASP A 483 -28.38 14.86 -22.99
N LEU A 484 -27.50 14.02 -22.40
CA LEU A 484 -27.21 14.09 -20.98
C LEU A 484 -26.47 15.38 -20.61
N ARG A 485 -25.62 15.90 -21.49
CA ARG A 485 -24.97 17.21 -21.30
C ARG A 485 -25.96 18.33 -21.26
N GLN A 486 -26.96 18.33 -22.16
CA GLN A 486 -28.03 19.33 -22.15
C GLN A 486 -28.85 19.28 -20.86
N GLU A 487 -29.17 18.07 -20.40
CA GLU A 487 -29.90 17.87 -19.14
C GLU A 487 -29.08 18.37 -17.92
N ILE A 488 -27.78 18.11 -17.89
CA ILE A 488 -26.89 18.64 -16.85
C ILE A 488 -26.83 20.17 -16.91
N ASP A 489 -26.71 20.75 -18.10
CA ASP A 489 -26.65 22.19 -18.30
C ASP A 489 -27.93 22.90 -17.83
N GLU A 490 -29.09 22.34 -18.15
CA GLU A 490 -30.38 22.88 -17.74
C GLU A 490 -30.54 22.81 -16.23
N PHE A 491 -30.21 21.66 -15.63
CA PHE A 491 -30.28 21.49 -14.17
C PHE A 491 -29.38 22.50 -13.45
N ILE A 492 -28.11 22.61 -13.85
CA ILE A 492 -27.16 23.54 -13.20
C ILE A 492 -27.63 24.99 -13.35
N LYS A 493 -28.11 25.40 -14.53
CA LYS A 493 -28.63 26.75 -14.76
C LYS A 493 -29.83 27.07 -13.90
N GLN A 494 -30.75 26.12 -13.75
CA GLN A 494 -31.93 26.30 -12.90
C GLN A 494 -31.49 26.38 -11.42
N TYR A 495 -30.70 25.43 -10.95
CA TYR A 495 -30.21 25.40 -9.57
C TYR A 495 -29.49 26.70 -9.20
N LYS A 496 -28.65 27.20 -10.10
CA LYS A 496 -27.90 28.44 -9.90
C LYS A 496 -28.78 29.66 -9.71
N LYS A 497 -29.89 29.77 -10.46
CA LYS A 497 -30.87 30.86 -10.26
C LYS A 497 -31.49 30.82 -8.86
N GLU A 498 -31.80 29.62 -8.38
CA GLU A 498 -32.38 29.42 -7.05
C GLU A 498 -31.37 29.73 -5.95
N TYR A 499 -30.13 29.31 -6.11
CA TYR A 499 -29.03 29.53 -5.14
C TYR A 499 -28.64 31.01 -5.00
N ILE A 500 -28.69 31.80 -6.08
CA ILE A 500 -28.36 33.24 -6.05
C ILE A 500 -29.46 34.04 -5.41
N LEU A 501 -30.70 33.53 -5.43
CA LEU A 501 -31.88 34.19 -4.83
C LEU A 501 -32.04 33.84 -3.34
N SER A 502 -31.37 32.83 -2.83
CA SER A 502 -31.35 32.42 -1.42
C SER A 502 -30.13 33.00 -0.68
#